data_9971ad3dcc992d9103442f4fdfaf19eb
#
_entry.id   9971ad3dcc992d9103442f4fdfaf19eb
#
_cell.length_a   1.000
_cell.length_b   1.000
_cell.length_c   1.000
_cell.angle_alpha   90.00
_cell.angle_beta   90.00
_cell.angle_gamma   90.00
#
_symmetry.space_group_name_H-M   'P 1'
#
loop_
_entity.id
_entity.type
_entity.pdbx_description
1 polymer ?
#
loop_
_entity_poly.entity_id
_entity_poly.type
_entity_poly.pdbx_seq_one_letter_code
_entity_poly.pdbx_strand_id
1 'polypeptide(L)'
;FFGLKVELKEKELDQSVYHMMDFRIPQEKSTQFVYILPYTSNSALIELTRFGKKIIDKLEAEKELDIFITKNFGSYKVISSEEGVIPMSSNLPEQSSGKKWVNIGTRAGNVKPSTGYAFKNMYRHAKLICDQGVLKAKKLKPNKRFLFYDQLLLIILTIWPTKGKPIFERLFNVKSSYFVLQFLDEKTSLKEELSMFYKLQIGIFIKSIFYWFYWKFKKLLFPILMIAYILLDDSIASNELLNLSSNNLAVLTFGLLIIGIPHGALDHLTDILSKNNTINFKFIFYYLLMMVPILLIWFWIPTIGLVFFLIYSAWHFGQTEINNWKIDSNAIAILWGTVLFSSLFLIHFEEFSKILLIMNIKVPVVNFNYVLVGNLLLIFPFLLAIYYQKIEWLIIVAFFLLSNKESLLLTFGLYFIFQHSRIGWMHLKNKLKHSHLKMFKNALPFNIGAIFLYLIAIYYFNLAPEKSIAYFFVFLSAISFPHVICMHFFYKKNSIK
;
A
#
# COMPACT_ATOMS: atom_id res chain seq x y z
N PHE A 1 13.41 23.10 5.14
CA PHE A 1 13.94 24.21 5.94
C PHE A 1 14.26 25.41 5.07
N PHE A 2 14.32 26.56 5.73
CA PHE A 2 14.78 27.81 5.13
C PHE A 2 15.62 28.57 6.19
N GLY A 3 16.82 29.00 5.84
CA GLY A 3 17.76 29.65 6.74
C GLY A 3 18.29 30.97 6.21
N LEU A 4 18.51 31.92 7.10
CA LEU A 4 19.15 33.19 6.84
C LEU A 4 20.45 33.30 7.65
N LYS A 5 21.55 33.53 6.97
CA LYS A 5 22.78 34.00 7.64
C LYS A 5 22.65 35.49 7.82
N VAL A 6 22.67 35.92 9.07
CA VAL A 6 22.42 37.32 9.43
C VAL A 6 23.55 37.92 10.26
N GLU A 7 23.69 39.23 10.18
CA GLU A 7 24.48 40.07 11.05
C GLU A 7 23.56 40.93 11.92
N LEU A 8 23.57 40.72 13.22
CA LEU A 8 22.75 41.40 14.21
C LEU A 8 23.39 42.74 14.58
N LYS A 9 22.55 43.78 14.76
CA LYS A 9 23.07 45.14 15.07
C LYS A 9 22.90 45.51 16.53
N GLU A 10 21.94 44.93 17.24
CA GLU A 10 21.49 45.39 18.54
C GLU A 10 21.74 44.36 19.66
N LYS A 11 21.88 43.11 19.35
CA LYS A 11 21.98 42.06 20.36
C LYS A 11 23.16 41.13 20.07
N GLU A 12 23.93 40.84 21.09
CA GLU A 12 25.02 39.88 21.04
C GLU A 12 24.53 38.44 21.35
N LEU A 13 25.16 37.49 20.71
CA LEU A 13 24.94 36.05 20.91
C LEU A 13 26.13 35.43 21.62
N ASP A 14 25.88 34.48 22.50
CA ASP A 14 26.91 33.62 23.06
C ASP A 14 27.34 32.59 22.00
N GLN A 15 28.57 32.69 21.53
CA GLN A 15 29.17 31.82 20.52
C GLN A 15 29.31 30.36 20.98
N SER A 16 29.32 30.14 22.30
CA SER A 16 29.43 28.79 22.88
C SER A 16 28.09 28.07 22.96
N VAL A 17 26.97 28.77 22.71
CA VAL A 17 25.63 28.25 22.85
C VAL A 17 24.88 28.29 21.52
N TYR A 18 24.37 27.15 21.07
CA TYR A 18 23.41 27.08 19.98
C TYR A 18 22.03 26.74 20.50
N HIS A 19 21.00 27.25 19.79
CA HIS A 19 19.62 26.94 20.12
C HIS A 19 19.15 25.81 19.17
N MET A 20 18.92 24.63 19.73
CA MET A 20 18.60 23.45 18.94
C MET A 20 17.18 23.44 18.41
N MET A 21 16.21 23.97 19.16
CA MET A 21 14.80 24.00 18.79
C MET A 21 14.13 25.15 19.53
N ASP A 22 14.05 26.32 18.93
CA ASP A 22 13.34 27.49 19.49
C ASP A 22 11.88 27.49 19.03
N PHE A 23 10.96 27.22 19.92
CA PHE A 23 9.53 27.17 19.67
C PHE A 23 8.78 28.50 19.86
N ARG A 24 9.48 29.64 19.95
CA ARG A 24 8.85 30.97 20.02
C ARG A 24 8.29 31.45 18.69
N ILE A 25 8.02 30.53 17.78
CA ILE A 25 7.41 30.74 16.47
C ILE A 25 6.00 30.14 16.45
N PRO A 26 5.01 30.70 15.72
CA PRO A 26 3.66 30.15 15.60
C PRO A 26 3.64 28.69 15.15
N GLN A 27 2.68 27.91 15.64
CA GLN A 27 2.54 26.47 15.36
C GLN A 27 1.29 26.21 14.50
N GLU A 28 1.10 26.93 13.40
CA GLU A 28 -0.10 26.86 12.55
C GLU A 28 -0.18 25.51 11.80
N LYS A 29 -0.88 24.54 12.41
CA LYS A 29 -1.13 23.20 11.85
C LYS A 29 0.13 22.40 11.47
N SER A 30 1.29 22.78 11.97
CA SER A 30 2.58 22.12 11.76
C SER A 30 3.41 22.11 13.05
N THR A 31 4.41 21.24 13.13
CA THR A 31 5.46 21.37 14.12
C THR A 31 6.61 22.14 13.46
N GLN A 32 6.90 23.34 13.97
CA GLN A 32 8.00 24.14 13.46
C GLN A 32 8.78 24.81 14.58
N PHE A 33 10.05 25.07 14.33
CA PHE A 33 10.98 25.66 15.26
C PHE A 33 12.13 26.33 14.52
N VAL A 34 12.90 27.11 15.25
CA VAL A 34 14.05 27.82 14.70
C VAL A 34 15.34 27.26 15.32
N TYR A 35 16.33 26.96 14.49
CA TYR A 35 17.71 26.78 14.90
C TYR A 35 18.41 28.13 14.92
N ILE A 36 19.30 28.37 15.92
CA ILE A 36 20.14 29.54 15.96
C ILE A 36 21.58 29.05 16.20
N LEU A 37 22.43 29.25 15.20
CA LEU A 37 23.82 28.79 15.19
C LEU A 37 24.75 30.00 15.10
N PRO A 38 25.25 30.51 16.23
CA PRO A 38 26.18 31.66 16.22
C PRO A 38 27.51 31.31 15.57
N TYR A 39 27.96 32.16 14.70
CA TYR A 39 29.33 32.14 14.16
C TYR A 39 30.25 33.10 14.90
N THR A 40 29.73 34.28 15.25
CA THR A 40 30.35 35.30 16.06
C THR A 40 29.32 35.85 17.04
N SER A 41 29.74 36.80 17.91
CA SER A 41 28.78 37.44 18.82
C SER A 41 27.65 38.20 18.12
N ASN A 42 27.85 38.61 16.87
CA ASN A 42 26.87 39.37 16.08
C ASN A 42 26.44 38.68 14.79
N SER A 43 26.95 37.49 14.47
CA SER A 43 26.59 36.77 13.24
C SER A 43 26.10 35.34 13.53
N ALA A 44 24.99 34.96 12.94
CA ALA A 44 24.43 33.63 13.11
C ALA A 44 23.72 33.13 11.84
N LEU A 45 23.62 31.81 11.72
CA LEU A 45 22.61 31.18 10.88
C LEU A 45 21.34 31.00 11.71
N ILE A 46 20.23 31.54 11.24
CA ILE A 46 18.91 31.40 11.84
C ILE A 46 18.01 30.67 10.84
N GLU A 47 17.64 29.42 11.17
CA GLU A 47 16.96 28.50 10.27
C GLU A 47 15.60 28.08 10.79
N LEU A 48 14.55 28.33 9.98
CA LEU A 48 13.22 27.80 10.20
C LEU A 48 13.12 26.39 9.65
N THR A 49 12.84 25.45 10.53
CA THR A 49 12.53 24.06 10.16
C THR A 49 11.07 23.76 10.42
N ARG A 50 10.35 23.28 9.40
CA ARG A 50 8.95 22.85 9.51
C ARG A 50 8.84 21.38 9.19
N PHE A 51 8.23 20.61 10.11
CA PHE A 51 7.85 19.21 9.91
C PHE A 51 6.42 19.14 9.33
N GLY A 52 6.26 18.55 8.17
CA GLY A 52 4.93 18.45 7.56
C GLY A 52 4.92 17.81 6.19
N LYS A 53 3.72 17.53 5.69
CA LYS A 53 3.51 16.98 4.33
C LYS A 53 3.71 18.00 3.22
N LYS A 54 3.53 19.28 3.53
CA LYS A 54 3.69 20.39 2.59
C LYS A 54 5.03 21.06 2.86
N ILE A 55 5.78 21.27 1.80
CA ILE A 55 6.97 22.11 1.82
C ILE A 55 6.54 23.53 2.12
N ILE A 56 7.26 24.23 3.00
CA ILE A 56 7.01 25.64 3.27
C ILE A 56 7.32 26.46 2.01
N ASP A 57 6.49 27.44 1.72
CA ASP A 57 6.77 28.41 0.67
C ASP A 57 7.88 29.36 1.12
N LYS A 58 8.75 29.76 0.18
CA LYS A 58 9.91 30.59 0.49
C LYS A 58 9.50 31.94 1.06
N LEU A 59 8.52 32.61 0.47
CA LEU A 59 8.05 33.92 0.92
C LEU A 59 7.39 33.83 2.31
N GLU A 60 6.68 32.74 2.57
CA GLU A 60 6.12 32.45 3.90
C GLU A 60 7.23 32.29 4.93
N ALA A 61 8.27 31.52 4.60
CA ALA A 61 9.40 31.26 5.50
C ALA A 61 10.22 32.51 5.78
N GLU A 62 10.50 33.31 4.78
CA GLU A 62 11.18 34.61 4.91
C GLU A 62 10.41 35.55 5.84
N LYS A 63 9.11 35.69 5.64
CA LYS A 63 8.25 36.52 6.49
C LYS A 63 8.22 36.04 7.95
N GLU A 64 8.09 34.72 8.17
CA GLU A 64 8.09 34.18 9.52
C GLU A 64 9.44 34.38 10.23
N LEU A 65 10.56 34.20 9.52
CA LEU A 65 11.90 34.47 10.06
C LEU A 65 12.14 35.94 10.32
N ASP A 66 11.72 36.83 9.44
CA ASP A 66 11.83 38.28 9.64
C ASP A 66 11.12 38.72 10.92
N ILE A 67 9.87 38.28 11.12
CA ILE A 67 9.12 38.56 12.35
C ILE A 67 9.85 37.99 13.59
N PHE A 68 10.34 36.74 13.49
CA PHE A 68 11.05 36.09 14.60
C PHE A 68 12.34 36.81 14.96
N ILE A 69 13.18 37.15 13.96
CA ILE A 69 14.49 37.79 14.17
C ILE A 69 14.28 39.19 14.70
N THR A 70 13.46 40.02 14.09
CA THR A 70 13.17 41.38 14.52
C THR A 70 12.64 41.42 15.96
N LYS A 71 11.72 40.53 16.32
CA LYS A 71 11.16 40.47 17.66
C LYS A 71 12.14 40.06 18.73
N ASN A 72 13.07 39.14 18.43
CA ASN A 72 13.97 38.53 19.43
C ASN A 72 15.34 39.15 19.47
N PHE A 73 15.83 39.72 18.35
CA PHE A 73 17.21 40.20 18.17
C PHE A 73 17.32 41.65 17.67
N GLY A 74 16.21 42.28 17.30
CA GLY A 74 16.20 43.64 16.77
C GLY A 74 16.57 43.72 15.29
N SER A 75 17.17 44.84 14.87
CA SER A 75 17.52 45.05 13.47
C SER A 75 18.72 44.18 13.05
N TYR A 76 18.67 43.72 11.80
CA TYR A 76 19.68 42.80 11.27
C TYR A 76 19.92 43.06 9.78
N LYS A 77 21.03 42.52 9.26
CA LYS A 77 21.37 42.49 7.83
C LYS A 77 21.46 41.05 7.35
N VAL A 78 20.78 40.70 6.26
CA VAL A 78 20.93 39.38 5.62
C VAL A 78 22.24 39.33 4.83
N ILE A 79 23.06 38.33 5.09
CA ILE A 79 24.31 38.05 4.37
C ILE A 79 24.05 37.05 3.23
N SER A 80 23.35 35.96 3.52
CA SER A 80 22.98 34.94 2.56
C SER A 80 21.78 34.13 3.05
N SER A 81 21.16 33.38 2.17
CA SER A 81 20.07 32.45 2.49
C SER A 81 20.39 31.05 2.02
N GLU A 82 19.80 30.05 2.69
CA GLU A 82 19.82 28.66 2.28
C GLU A 82 18.45 28.02 2.41
N GLU A 83 18.17 27.02 1.59
CA GLU A 83 16.92 26.28 1.63
C GLU A 83 17.14 24.81 1.27
N GLY A 84 16.27 23.94 1.77
CA GLY A 84 16.35 22.54 1.44
C GLY A 84 15.15 21.72 1.91
N VAL A 85 15.05 20.53 1.34
CA VAL A 85 14.02 19.55 1.71
C VAL A 85 14.73 18.27 2.18
N ILE A 86 14.52 17.93 3.45
CA ILE A 86 15.06 16.71 4.03
C ILE A 86 13.94 15.66 4.07
N PRO A 87 14.09 14.51 3.40
CA PRO A 87 13.07 13.47 3.41
C PRO A 87 13.01 12.79 4.78
N MET A 88 11.94 13.04 5.52
CA MET A 88 11.63 12.36 6.77
C MET A 88 10.78 11.13 6.50
N SER A 89 11.41 9.98 6.32
CA SER A 89 10.74 8.73 5.95
C SER A 89 11.40 7.53 6.61
N SER A 90 10.57 6.63 7.14
CA SER A 90 11.02 5.32 7.62
C SER A 90 11.12 4.26 6.50
N ASN A 91 10.70 4.61 5.28
CA ASN A 91 10.88 3.73 4.13
C ASN A 91 12.35 3.77 3.73
N LEU A 92 13.01 2.63 3.87
CA LEU A 92 14.39 2.50 3.42
C LEU A 92 14.40 2.47 1.89
N PRO A 93 15.28 3.26 1.24
CA PRO A 93 15.45 3.18 -0.20
C PRO A 93 15.83 1.77 -0.63
N GLU A 94 15.37 1.36 -1.81
CA GLU A 94 15.77 0.09 -2.40
C GLU A 94 17.28 0.07 -2.59
N GLN A 95 17.90 -1.04 -2.21
CA GLN A 95 19.35 -1.20 -2.43
C GLN A 95 19.58 -1.38 -3.93
N SER A 96 20.64 -0.75 -4.43
CA SER A 96 21.10 -1.04 -5.77
C SER A 96 21.43 -2.53 -5.90
N SER A 97 20.88 -3.18 -6.90
CA SER A 97 21.18 -4.57 -7.25
C SER A 97 22.53 -4.74 -7.97
N GLY A 98 23.26 -3.65 -8.18
CA GLY A 98 24.54 -3.65 -8.89
C GLY A 98 25.68 -4.20 -8.05
N LYS A 99 26.49 -5.12 -8.63
CA LYS A 99 27.68 -5.65 -7.97
C LYS A 99 28.85 -4.66 -7.90
N LYS A 100 28.82 -3.56 -8.70
CA LYS A 100 29.96 -2.64 -8.89
C LYS A 100 29.80 -1.27 -8.20
N TRP A 101 28.68 -0.99 -7.56
CA TRP A 101 28.39 0.30 -6.95
C TRP A 101 27.54 0.17 -5.68
N VAL A 102 27.62 1.16 -4.80
CA VAL A 102 26.87 1.25 -3.55
C VAL A 102 26.22 2.62 -3.41
N ASN A 103 24.99 2.66 -2.92
CA ASN A 103 24.34 3.92 -2.56
C ASN A 103 25.01 4.53 -1.33
N ILE A 104 25.22 5.85 -1.33
CA ILE A 104 25.74 6.62 -0.20
C ILE A 104 24.75 7.73 0.19
N GLY A 105 24.98 8.38 1.33
CA GLY A 105 24.19 9.51 1.79
C GLY A 105 22.72 9.18 2.01
N THR A 106 21.85 10.11 1.63
CA THR A 106 20.39 9.99 1.72
C THR A 106 19.85 8.78 0.95
N ARG A 107 20.43 8.50 -0.22
CA ARG A 107 20.04 7.36 -1.05
C ARG A 107 20.39 6.01 -0.41
N ALA A 108 21.39 5.97 0.50
CA ALA A 108 21.68 4.78 1.30
C ALA A 108 20.75 4.61 2.51
N GLY A 109 19.87 5.58 2.78
CA GLY A 109 19.01 5.61 3.97
C GLY A 109 19.78 5.98 5.24
N ASN A 110 20.87 6.77 5.12
CA ASN A 110 21.68 7.21 6.25
C ASN A 110 21.08 8.40 7.01
N VAL A 111 19.93 8.89 6.58
CA VAL A 111 19.19 9.97 7.27
C VAL A 111 18.31 9.36 8.35
N LYS A 112 18.39 9.89 9.57
CA LYS A 112 17.50 9.47 10.66
C LYS A 112 16.07 9.91 10.36
N PRO A 113 15.08 8.97 10.36
CA PRO A 113 13.74 9.25 9.86
C PRO A 113 13.00 10.38 10.59
N SER A 114 13.17 10.51 11.89
CA SER A 114 12.41 11.44 12.73
C SER A 114 13.02 12.83 12.89
N THR A 115 14.30 12.99 12.56
CA THR A 115 15.04 14.25 12.80
C THR A 115 15.69 14.81 11.54
N GLY A 116 15.90 13.99 10.51
CA GLY A 116 16.68 14.38 9.34
C GLY A 116 18.20 14.34 9.56
N TYR A 117 18.67 13.99 10.75
CA TYR A 117 20.12 13.96 11.04
C TYR A 117 20.79 12.84 10.25
N ALA A 118 21.89 13.19 9.58
CA ALA A 118 22.54 12.29 8.64
C ALA A 118 24.06 12.18 8.85
N PHE A 119 24.73 13.24 9.31
CA PHE A 119 26.19 13.35 9.30
C PHE A 119 26.89 12.13 9.92
N LYS A 120 26.57 11.76 11.14
CA LYS A 120 27.20 10.62 11.83
C LYS A 120 27.00 9.30 11.10
N ASN A 121 25.80 9.06 10.57
CA ASN A 121 25.51 7.83 9.83
C ASN A 121 26.23 7.81 8.47
N MET A 122 26.32 8.95 7.80
CA MET A 122 27.08 9.09 6.57
C MET A 122 28.59 8.86 6.82
N TYR A 123 29.14 9.43 7.89
CA TYR A 123 30.53 9.22 8.29
C TYR A 123 30.82 7.74 8.60
N ARG A 124 29.97 7.09 9.43
CA ARG A 124 30.10 5.66 9.74
C ARG A 124 30.05 4.80 8.49
N HIS A 125 29.15 5.11 7.57
CA HIS A 125 29.01 4.37 6.31
C HIS A 125 30.21 4.58 5.40
N ALA A 126 30.71 5.81 5.27
CA ALA A 126 31.91 6.12 4.51
C ALA A 126 33.12 5.35 5.08
N LYS A 127 33.30 5.35 6.40
CA LYS A 127 34.37 4.58 7.07
C LYS A 127 34.24 3.09 6.76
N LEU A 128 33.06 2.52 6.84
CA LEU A 128 32.81 1.12 6.50
C LEU A 128 33.20 0.79 5.05
N ILE A 129 32.91 1.71 4.11
CA ILE A 129 33.28 1.55 2.70
C ILE A 129 34.80 1.58 2.53
N CYS A 130 35.49 2.49 3.24
CA CYS A 130 36.94 2.58 3.20
C CYS A 130 37.60 1.32 3.80
N ASP A 131 37.11 0.83 4.93
CA ASP A 131 37.70 -0.30 5.65
C ASP A 131 37.44 -1.66 4.94
N GLN A 132 36.28 -1.83 4.33
CA GLN A 132 35.82 -3.13 3.78
C GLN A 132 35.73 -3.18 2.26
N GLY A 133 35.86 -2.03 1.59
CA GLY A 133 35.65 -1.88 0.15
C GLY A 133 34.19 -1.86 -0.27
N VAL A 134 33.91 -1.29 -1.45
CA VAL A 134 32.55 -1.05 -2.01
C VAL A 134 31.70 -2.31 -2.06
N LEU A 135 32.29 -3.46 -2.39
CA LEU A 135 31.55 -4.71 -2.56
C LEU A 135 31.11 -5.37 -1.24
N LYS A 136 31.84 -5.15 -0.16
CA LYS A 136 31.58 -5.72 1.17
C LYS A 136 30.81 -4.75 2.08
N ALA A 137 30.97 -3.45 1.88
CA ALA A 137 30.31 -2.39 2.63
C ALA A 137 28.82 -2.32 2.30
N LYS A 138 28.08 -3.30 2.83
CA LYS A 138 26.62 -3.27 2.78
C LYS A 138 26.11 -2.13 3.68
N LYS A 139 24.89 -1.69 3.41
CA LYS A 139 24.14 -0.71 4.19
C LYS A 139 24.32 -0.89 5.70
N LEU A 140 24.43 0.21 6.44
CA LEU A 140 24.28 0.21 7.88
C LEU A 140 22.90 -0.37 8.25
N LYS A 141 22.89 -1.41 9.10
CA LYS A 141 21.63 -1.97 9.58
C LYS A 141 21.02 -1.00 10.60
N PRO A 142 19.80 -0.50 10.37
CA PRO A 142 19.15 0.36 11.35
C PRO A 142 18.86 -0.43 12.63
N ASN A 143 19.01 0.21 13.77
CA ASN A 143 18.56 -0.35 15.04
C ASN A 143 17.01 -0.40 15.03
N LYS A 144 16.45 -1.62 15.04
CA LYS A 144 15.01 -1.85 14.92
C LYS A 144 14.19 -1.10 16.00
N ARG A 145 14.74 -1.00 17.22
CA ARG A 145 14.10 -0.30 18.33
C ARG A 145 13.98 1.19 18.06
N PHE A 146 15.06 1.85 17.65
CA PHE A 146 15.04 3.27 17.32
C PHE A 146 14.25 3.58 16.05
N LEU A 147 14.29 2.70 15.07
CA LEU A 147 13.43 2.81 13.89
C LEU A 147 11.94 2.78 14.28
N PHE A 148 11.56 1.95 15.24
CA PHE A 148 10.20 1.93 15.77
C PHE A 148 9.83 3.26 16.43
N TYR A 149 10.71 3.84 17.27
CA TYR A 149 10.48 5.15 17.88
C TYR A 149 10.37 6.26 16.83
N ASP A 150 11.24 6.25 15.83
CA ASP A 150 11.17 7.17 14.70
C ASP A 150 9.83 7.07 13.97
N GLN A 151 9.33 5.86 13.73
CA GLN A 151 8.03 5.63 13.11
C GLN A 151 6.88 6.19 13.94
N LEU A 152 6.90 5.98 15.26
CA LEU A 152 5.87 6.53 16.15
C LEU A 152 5.85 8.05 16.11
N LEU A 153 7.03 8.69 16.19
CA LEU A 153 7.13 10.15 16.13
C LEU A 153 6.66 10.69 14.77
N LEU A 154 7.04 10.06 13.66
CA LEU A 154 6.55 10.43 12.33
C LEU A 154 5.02 10.33 12.21
N ILE A 155 4.40 9.30 12.82
CA ILE A 155 2.94 9.18 12.89
C ILE A 155 2.33 10.37 13.64
N ILE A 156 2.90 10.71 14.79
CA ILE A 156 2.42 11.84 15.60
C ILE A 156 2.52 13.15 14.82
N LEU A 157 3.70 13.46 14.28
CA LEU A 157 3.94 14.68 13.50
C LEU A 157 3.06 14.79 12.24
N THR A 158 2.64 13.63 11.69
CA THR A 158 1.80 13.57 10.49
C THR A 158 0.32 13.73 10.78
N ILE A 159 -0.19 13.09 11.86
CA ILE A 159 -1.63 13.04 12.19
C ILE A 159 -2.01 14.16 13.15
N TRP A 160 -1.13 14.46 14.12
CA TRP A 160 -1.34 15.49 15.14
C TRP A 160 -0.17 16.47 15.17
N PRO A 161 0.05 17.26 14.10
CA PRO A 161 1.25 18.09 13.97
C PRO A 161 1.43 19.11 15.12
N THR A 162 0.34 19.59 15.70
CA THR A 162 0.39 20.54 16.86
C THR A 162 0.90 19.89 18.16
N LYS A 163 1.05 18.56 18.20
CA LYS A 163 1.58 17.83 19.37
C LYS A 163 3.11 17.74 19.38
N GLY A 164 3.79 18.08 18.30
CA GLY A 164 5.25 18.03 18.24
C GLY A 164 5.90 18.99 19.24
N LYS A 165 5.53 20.27 19.25
CA LYS A 165 6.06 21.26 20.21
C LYS A 165 5.96 20.78 21.68
N PRO A 166 4.78 20.43 22.22
CA PRO A 166 4.68 19.95 23.61
C PRO A 166 5.53 18.69 23.91
N ILE A 167 5.72 17.80 22.93
CA ILE A 167 6.55 16.61 23.11
C ILE A 167 8.02 16.99 23.23
N PHE A 168 8.53 17.84 22.33
CA PHE A 168 9.92 18.26 22.36
C PHE A 168 10.24 19.13 23.58
N GLU A 169 9.39 20.11 23.92
CA GLU A 169 9.57 20.91 25.13
C GLU A 169 9.62 20.01 26.39
N ARG A 170 8.70 19.04 26.48
CA ARG A 170 8.69 18.10 27.61
C ARG A 170 9.96 17.25 27.62
N LEU A 171 10.45 16.78 26.47
CA LEU A 171 11.66 15.97 26.36
C LEU A 171 12.88 16.72 26.95
N PHE A 172 13.11 17.97 26.53
CA PHE A 172 14.22 18.78 27.01
C PHE A 172 14.07 19.24 28.47
N ASN A 173 12.82 19.34 28.98
CA ASN A 173 12.57 19.67 30.37
C ASN A 173 12.80 18.49 31.34
N VAL A 174 12.63 17.23 30.86
CA VAL A 174 12.74 16.04 31.73
C VAL A 174 14.05 15.30 31.61
N LYS A 175 14.86 15.62 30.60
CA LYS A 175 16.16 14.98 30.32
C LYS A 175 17.20 16.03 29.96
N SER A 176 18.45 15.79 30.36
CA SER A 176 19.56 16.67 29.99
C SER A 176 19.81 16.65 28.48
N SER A 177 20.35 17.74 27.95
CA SER A 177 20.74 17.83 26.54
C SER A 177 21.71 16.71 26.13
N TYR A 178 22.65 16.34 27.01
CA TYR A 178 23.54 15.20 26.79
C TYR A 178 22.81 13.89 26.60
N PHE A 179 21.81 13.61 27.44
CA PHE A 179 20.98 12.40 27.28
C PHE A 179 20.20 12.41 25.96
N VAL A 180 19.60 13.56 25.60
CA VAL A 180 18.85 13.68 24.34
C VAL A 180 19.77 13.42 23.14
N LEU A 181 20.98 13.95 23.14
CA LEU A 181 21.96 13.68 22.09
C LEU A 181 22.39 12.21 22.04
N GLN A 182 22.56 11.55 23.19
CA GLN A 182 22.84 10.11 23.23
C GLN A 182 21.66 9.27 22.70
N PHE A 183 20.45 9.67 23.02
CA PHE A 183 19.23 9.04 22.48
C PHE A 183 19.14 9.19 20.95
N LEU A 184 19.43 10.37 20.42
CA LEU A 184 19.47 10.62 18.99
C LEU A 184 20.60 9.85 18.28
N ASP A 185 21.71 9.60 18.98
CA ASP A 185 22.83 8.76 18.51
C ASP A 185 22.60 7.24 18.67
N GLU A 186 21.42 6.84 19.18
CA GLU A 186 21.01 5.44 19.41
C GLU A 186 21.92 4.70 20.43
N LYS A 187 22.44 5.41 21.42
CA LYS A 187 23.37 4.87 22.43
C LYS A 187 22.73 4.61 23.79
N THR A 188 21.48 4.99 23.99
CA THR A 188 20.77 4.81 25.26
C THR A 188 20.32 3.37 25.46
N SER A 189 20.20 2.97 26.71
CA SER A 189 19.64 1.66 27.10
C SER A 189 18.11 1.68 27.13
N LEU A 190 17.49 0.50 27.02
CA LEU A 190 16.02 0.37 27.07
C LEU A 190 15.43 0.92 28.39
N LYS A 191 16.12 0.72 29.52
CA LYS A 191 15.69 1.22 30.85
C LYS A 191 15.64 2.76 30.87
N GLU A 192 16.64 3.39 30.31
CA GLU A 192 16.71 4.86 30.23
C GLU A 192 15.62 5.41 29.29
N GLU A 193 15.36 4.75 28.17
CA GLU A 193 14.32 5.10 27.20
C GLU A 193 12.92 4.97 27.81
N LEU A 194 12.63 3.87 28.52
CA LEU A 194 11.36 3.68 29.22
C LEU A 194 11.15 4.75 30.31
N SER A 195 12.22 5.09 31.07
CA SER A 195 12.18 6.19 32.04
C SER A 195 11.89 7.55 31.38
N MET A 196 12.37 7.75 30.15
CA MET A 196 12.05 8.95 29.38
C MET A 196 10.62 8.95 28.90
N PHE A 197 10.15 7.86 28.25
CA PHE A 197 8.80 7.76 27.68
C PHE A 197 7.71 7.88 28.77
N TYR A 198 7.94 7.34 29.95
CA TYR A 198 7.01 7.48 31.07
C TYR A 198 6.78 8.95 31.46
N LYS A 199 7.79 9.81 31.32
CA LYS A 199 7.70 11.25 31.63
C LYS A 199 7.15 12.09 30.47
N LEU A 200 7.06 11.53 29.26
CA LEU A 200 6.46 12.19 28.11
C LEU A 200 4.92 12.05 28.11
N GLN A 201 4.26 12.61 27.12
CA GLN A 201 2.80 12.50 26.93
C GLN A 201 2.42 11.09 26.44
N ILE A 202 2.45 10.09 27.32
CA ILE A 202 2.30 8.67 27.00
C ILE A 202 1.04 8.36 26.16
N GLY A 203 -0.08 9.07 26.40
CA GLY A 203 -1.35 8.82 25.69
C GLY A 203 -1.28 9.00 24.18
N ILE A 204 -0.49 9.98 23.69
CA ILE A 204 -0.34 10.20 22.25
C ILE A 204 0.55 9.12 21.63
N PHE A 205 1.56 8.63 22.36
CA PHE A 205 2.40 7.52 21.90
C PHE A 205 1.61 6.21 21.82
N ILE A 206 0.74 5.92 22.81
CA ILE A 206 -0.16 4.76 22.76
C ILE A 206 -1.07 4.84 21.53
N LYS A 207 -1.69 6.01 21.27
CA LYS A 207 -2.48 6.19 20.04
C LYS A 207 -1.63 5.95 18.77
N SER A 208 -0.40 6.44 18.74
CA SER A 208 0.48 6.23 17.59
C SER A 208 0.88 4.76 17.40
N ILE A 209 0.99 3.97 18.48
CA ILE A 209 1.21 2.52 18.41
C ILE A 209 0.02 1.83 17.71
N PHE A 210 -1.23 2.17 18.07
CA PHE A 210 -2.40 1.63 17.38
C PHE A 210 -2.41 1.98 15.88
N TYR A 211 -2.08 3.24 15.51
CA TYR A 211 -1.93 3.61 14.10
C TYR A 211 -0.80 2.88 13.41
N TRP A 212 0.32 2.64 14.07
CA TRP A 212 1.44 1.87 13.55
C TRP A 212 1.03 0.43 13.27
N PHE A 213 0.36 -0.25 14.22
CA PHE A 213 -0.21 -1.57 14.01
C PHE A 213 -1.20 -1.57 12.86
N TYR A 214 -2.15 -0.64 12.84
CA TYR A 214 -3.10 -0.53 11.74
C TYR A 214 -2.41 -0.38 10.38
N TRP A 215 -1.44 0.52 10.23
CA TRP A 215 -0.74 0.70 8.96
C TRP A 215 0.12 -0.49 8.56
N LYS A 216 0.73 -1.15 9.53
CA LYS A 216 1.55 -2.34 9.29
C LYS A 216 0.70 -3.54 8.88
N PHE A 217 -0.43 -3.74 9.54
CA PHE A 217 -1.26 -4.93 9.40
C PHE A 217 -2.53 -4.73 8.57
N LYS A 218 -2.84 -3.51 8.11
CA LYS A 218 -4.04 -3.23 7.29
C LYS A 218 -4.16 -4.11 6.03
N LYS A 219 -3.05 -4.59 5.48
CA LYS A 219 -3.05 -5.52 4.36
C LYS A 219 -3.52 -6.91 4.76
N LEU A 220 -3.29 -7.29 6.03
CA LEU A 220 -3.70 -8.58 6.58
C LEU A 220 -5.18 -8.61 6.99
N LEU A 221 -5.79 -7.44 7.23
CA LEU A 221 -7.14 -7.35 7.78
C LEU A 221 -8.14 -8.16 6.96
N PHE A 222 -8.21 -7.95 5.66
CA PHE A 222 -9.16 -8.64 4.82
C PHE A 222 -8.89 -10.14 4.66
N PRO A 223 -7.65 -10.59 4.40
CA PRO A 223 -7.34 -12.02 4.46
C PRO A 223 -7.71 -12.69 5.79
N ILE A 224 -7.49 -12.02 6.92
CA ILE A 224 -7.89 -12.54 8.24
C ILE A 224 -9.42 -12.57 8.37
N LEU A 225 -10.13 -11.53 7.91
CA LEU A 225 -11.59 -11.51 7.91
C LEU A 225 -12.20 -12.61 7.03
N MET A 226 -11.58 -12.95 5.91
CA MET A 226 -12.01 -14.08 5.09
C MET A 226 -11.90 -15.41 5.86
N ILE A 227 -10.79 -15.65 6.57
CA ILE A 227 -10.63 -16.84 7.42
C ILE A 227 -11.65 -16.82 8.57
N ALA A 228 -11.78 -15.68 9.26
CA ALA A 228 -12.73 -15.57 10.36
C ALA A 228 -14.17 -15.83 9.88
N TYR A 229 -14.53 -15.36 8.69
CA TYR A 229 -15.85 -15.58 8.11
C TYR A 229 -16.13 -17.07 7.91
N ILE A 230 -15.24 -17.82 7.23
CA ILE A 230 -15.42 -19.26 7.01
C ILE A 230 -15.34 -20.09 8.30
N LEU A 231 -14.62 -19.63 9.33
CA LEU A 231 -14.58 -20.33 10.63
C LEU A 231 -15.85 -20.10 11.47
N LEU A 232 -16.57 -19.02 11.22
CA LEU A 232 -17.82 -18.65 11.90
C LEU A 232 -19.06 -19.06 11.09
N ASP A 233 -18.89 -19.52 9.85
CA ASP A 233 -19.99 -19.99 9.03
C ASP A 233 -20.34 -21.43 9.42
N ASP A 234 -21.45 -21.59 10.13
CA ASP A 234 -21.99 -22.90 10.53
C ASP A 234 -22.79 -23.57 9.40
N SER A 235 -22.91 -22.94 8.23
CA SER A 235 -23.64 -23.50 7.10
C SER A 235 -22.86 -24.71 6.54
N ILE A 236 -23.41 -25.90 6.71
CA ILE A 236 -22.88 -27.12 6.10
C ILE A 236 -23.06 -26.99 4.58
N ALA A 237 -21.96 -27.04 3.83
CA ALA A 237 -22.03 -27.09 2.37
C ALA A 237 -22.92 -28.27 1.95
N SER A 238 -24.11 -28.00 1.47
CA SER A 238 -24.90 -29.02 0.84
C SER A 238 -24.38 -29.26 -0.58
N ASN A 239 -24.49 -30.47 -1.08
CA ASN A 239 -24.08 -30.84 -2.44
C ASN A 239 -24.92 -30.17 -3.56
N GLU A 240 -25.76 -29.21 -3.24
CA GLU A 240 -26.55 -28.43 -4.19
C GLU A 240 -25.84 -27.12 -4.55
N LEU A 241 -25.71 -26.87 -5.84
CA LEU A 241 -24.98 -25.72 -6.44
C LEU A 241 -25.44 -24.33 -5.94
N LEU A 242 -26.64 -24.23 -5.35
CA LEU A 242 -27.25 -22.97 -4.92
C LEU A 242 -27.56 -22.91 -3.42
N ASN A 243 -27.14 -23.90 -2.64
CA ASN A 243 -27.45 -23.91 -1.21
C ASN A 243 -26.50 -23.04 -0.41
N LEU A 244 -26.39 -21.78 -0.83
CA LEU A 244 -25.78 -20.73 -0.04
C LEU A 244 -26.77 -20.27 1.02
N SER A 245 -26.31 -20.15 2.27
CA SER A 245 -27.12 -19.51 3.30
C SER A 245 -27.49 -18.09 2.88
N SER A 246 -28.59 -17.55 3.40
CA SER A 246 -29.01 -16.16 3.11
C SER A 246 -27.91 -15.16 3.45
N ASN A 247 -27.10 -15.44 4.48
CA ASN A 247 -25.97 -14.61 4.89
C ASN A 247 -24.85 -14.64 3.83
N ASN A 248 -24.50 -15.82 3.32
CA ASN A 248 -23.48 -16.00 2.28
C ASN A 248 -23.91 -15.31 0.99
N LEU A 249 -25.17 -15.48 0.58
CA LEU A 249 -25.72 -14.81 -0.59
C LEU A 249 -25.68 -13.27 -0.43
N ALA A 250 -26.05 -12.76 0.74
CA ALA A 250 -26.00 -11.33 1.03
C ALA A 250 -24.57 -10.80 0.95
N VAL A 251 -23.59 -11.44 1.61
CA VAL A 251 -22.19 -11.04 1.59
C VAL A 251 -21.61 -11.02 0.17
N LEU A 252 -21.89 -12.07 -0.62
CA LEU A 252 -21.44 -12.15 -2.00
C LEU A 252 -22.11 -11.09 -2.88
N THR A 253 -23.41 -10.89 -2.76
CA THR A 253 -24.14 -9.90 -3.55
C THR A 253 -23.66 -8.47 -3.23
N PHE A 254 -23.64 -8.09 -1.96
CA PHE A 254 -23.16 -6.76 -1.56
C PHE A 254 -21.70 -6.56 -1.93
N GLY A 255 -20.86 -7.56 -1.70
CA GLY A 255 -19.44 -7.50 -2.04
C GLY A 255 -19.19 -7.32 -3.53
N LEU A 256 -19.92 -8.06 -4.38
CA LEU A 256 -19.85 -7.93 -5.84
C LEU A 256 -20.31 -6.54 -6.30
N LEU A 257 -21.42 -6.03 -5.77
CA LEU A 257 -21.96 -4.73 -6.17
C LEU A 257 -21.11 -3.54 -5.71
N ILE A 258 -20.45 -3.63 -4.56
CA ILE A 258 -19.70 -2.51 -3.96
C ILE A 258 -18.22 -2.55 -4.35
N ILE A 259 -17.63 -3.71 -4.51
CA ILE A 259 -16.18 -3.87 -4.72
C ILE A 259 -15.89 -4.67 -6.00
N GLY A 260 -16.57 -5.81 -6.18
CA GLY A 260 -16.29 -6.78 -7.24
C GLY A 260 -16.42 -6.18 -8.64
N ILE A 261 -17.61 -5.72 -9.01
CA ILE A 261 -17.88 -5.12 -10.32
C ILE A 261 -17.25 -3.71 -10.43
N PRO A 262 -17.33 -2.84 -9.39
CA PRO A 262 -16.80 -1.48 -9.48
C PRO A 262 -15.32 -1.36 -9.81
N HIS A 263 -14.47 -2.32 -9.43
CA HIS A 263 -13.03 -2.20 -9.74
C HIS A 263 -12.75 -2.29 -11.25
N GLY A 264 -13.49 -3.14 -11.99
CA GLY A 264 -13.41 -3.23 -13.46
C GLY A 264 -14.13 -2.09 -14.17
N ALA A 265 -15.16 -1.52 -13.57
CA ALA A 265 -15.92 -0.40 -14.14
C ALA A 265 -15.12 0.92 -14.23
N LEU A 266 -13.90 0.96 -13.67
CA LEU A 266 -13.01 2.12 -13.73
C LEU A 266 -11.98 2.07 -14.88
N ASP A 267 -12.05 1.09 -15.75
CA ASP A 267 -11.10 0.88 -16.86
C ASP A 267 -11.01 2.09 -17.79
N HIS A 268 -12.10 2.83 -17.97
CA HIS A 268 -12.12 4.08 -18.75
C HIS A 268 -11.19 5.16 -18.18
N LEU A 269 -10.74 5.04 -16.93
CA LEU A 269 -9.80 5.96 -16.28
C LEU A 269 -8.34 5.46 -16.34
N THR A 270 -8.08 4.27 -16.89
CA THR A 270 -6.71 3.70 -16.95
C THR A 270 -5.81 4.29 -18.04
N ASP A 271 -6.34 5.22 -18.82
CA ASP A 271 -5.56 6.10 -19.75
C ASP A 271 -5.00 5.44 -21.01
N ILE A 272 -5.64 4.34 -21.47
CA ILE A 272 -5.26 3.72 -22.75
C ILE A 272 -5.73 4.56 -23.94
N LEU A 273 -6.90 5.22 -23.83
CA LEU A 273 -7.54 5.98 -24.90
C LEU A 273 -8.01 7.39 -24.50
N SER A 274 -7.83 7.80 -23.26
CA SER A 274 -8.34 9.08 -22.73
C SER A 274 -7.20 9.96 -22.20
N LYS A 275 -6.92 11.06 -22.91
CA LYS A 275 -6.06 12.15 -22.41
C LYS A 275 -6.77 13.10 -21.44
N ASN A 276 -8.09 13.08 -21.40
CA ASN A 276 -8.94 13.94 -20.56
C ASN A 276 -9.91 13.05 -19.80
N ASN A 277 -10.18 13.35 -18.54
CA ASN A 277 -11.11 12.65 -17.61
C ASN A 277 -12.59 12.61 -18.08
N THR A 278 -12.87 12.66 -19.36
CA THR A 278 -14.21 12.60 -19.96
C THR A 278 -14.49 11.19 -20.48
N ILE A 279 -15.74 10.75 -20.32
CA ILE A 279 -16.20 9.48 -20.85
C ILE A 279 -16.03 9.50 -22.39
N ASN A 280 -15.17 8.64 -22.90
CA ASN A 280 -14.92 8.52 -24.33
C ASN A 280 -15.81 7.43 -24.90
N PHE A 281 -16.82 7.79 -25.71
CA PHE A 281 -17.70 6.81 -26.36
C PHE A 281 -16.95 5.82 -27.25
N LYS A 282 -15.83 6.23 -27.88
CA LYS A 282 -14.95 5.30 -28.63
C LYS A 282 -14.36 4.24 -27.73
N PHE A 283 -13.98 4.57 -26.49
CA PHE A 283 -13.51 3.59 -25.52
C PHE A 283 -14.59 2.55 -25.22
N ILE A 284 -15.83 2.99 -24.94
CA ILE A 284 -16.96 2.10 -24.63
C ILE A 284 -17.23 1.20 -25.84
N PHE A 285 -17.25 1.75 -27.05
CA PHE A 285 -17.46 0.96 -28.27
C PHE A 285 -16.39 -0.13 -28.43
N TYR A 286 -15.11 0.21 -28.32
CA TYR A 286 -14.03 -0.79 -28.42
C TYR A 286 -14.06 -1.79 -27.27
N TYR A 287 -14.42 -1.35 -26.06
CA TYR A 287 -14.55 -2.25 -24.92
C TYR A 287 -15.63 -3.31 -25.17
N LEU A 288 -16.80 -2.90 -25.63
CA LEU A 288 -17.90 -3.82 -25.99
C LEU A 288 -17.53 -4.70 -27.21
N LEU A 289 -16.85 -4.12 -28.20
CA LEU A 289 -16.39 -4.88 -29.35
C LEU A 289 -15.42 -6.00 -28.97
N MET A 290 -14.54 -5.79 -27.99
CA MET A 290 -13.64 -6.83 -27.47
C MET A 290 -14.37 -7.97 -26.74
N MET A 291 -15.57 -7.74 -26.22
CA MET A 291 -16.38 -8.80 -25.58
C MET A 291 -16.97 -9.78 -26.60
N VAL A 292 -17.25 -9.31 -27.82
CA VAL A 292 -17.94 -10.12 -28.87
C VAL A 292 -17.17 -11.40 -29.20
N PRO A 293 -15.88 -11.40 -29.52
CA PRO A 293 -15.16 -12.64 -29.88
C PRO A 293 -15.16 -13.64 -28.70
N ILE A 294 -15.12 -13.17 -27.46
CA ILE A 294 -15.20 -14.06 -26.28
C ILE A 294 -16.55 -14.76 -26.23
N LEU A 295 -17.65 -14.01 -26.40
CA LEU A 295 -19.00 -14.58 -26.43
C LEU A 295 -19.16 -15.57 -27.60
N LEU A 296 -18.61 -15.27 -28.79
CA LEU A 296 -18.65 -16.18 -29.94
C LEU A 296 -17.87 -17.48 -29.67
N ILE A 297 -16.70 -17.40 -29.04
CA ILE A 297 -15.92 -18.58 -28.64
C ILE A 297 -16.73 -19.44 -27.66
N TRP A 298 -17.37 -18.83 -26.65
CA TRP A 298 -18.22 -19.56 -25.72
C TRP A 298 -19.45 -20.20 -26.40
N PHE A 299 -20.01 -19.54 -27.38
CA PHE A 299 -21.15 -20.06 -28.12
C PHE A 299 -20.80 -21.26 -29.00
N TRP A 300 -19.65 -21.22 -29.69
CA TRP A 300 -19.28 -22.28 -30.65
C TRP A 300 -18.46 -23.40 -29.99
N ILE A 301 -17.52 -23.06 -29.12
CA ILE A 301 -16.57 -24.02 -28.52
C ILE A 301 -16.38 -23.68 -27.04
N PRO A 302 -17.35 -24.01 -26.16
CA PRO A 302 -17.31 -23.64 -24.74
C PRO A 302 -16.02 -24.05 -24.01
N THR A 303 -15.47 -25.22 -24.36
CA THR A 303 -14.21 -25.72 -23.77
C THR A 303 -13.03 -24.78 -24.05
N ILE A 304 -12.90 -24.25 -25.26
CA ILE A 304 -11.86 -23.27 -25.59
C ILE A 304 -12.13 -21.96 -24.86
N GLY A 305 -13.38 -21.53 -24.79
CA GLY A 305 -13.80 -20.35 -24.03
C GLY A 305 -13.38 -20.44 -22.55
N LEU A 306 -13.62 -21.58 -21.92
CA LEU A 306 -13.21 -21.85 -20.56
C LEU A 306 -11.69 -21.81 -20.39
N VAL A 307 -10.94 -22.55 -21.19
CA VAL A 307 -9.46 -22.61 -21.11
C VAL A 307 -8.86 -21.21 -21.29
N PHE A 308 -9.34 -20.47 -22.25
CA PHE A 308 -8.90 -19.10 -22.50
C PHE A 308 -9.20 -18.18 -21.32
N PHE A 309 -10.43 -18.26 -20.79
CA PHE A 309 -10.83 -17.53 -19.57
C PHE A 309 -9.90 -17.83 -18.40
N LEU A 310 -9.62 -19.08 -18.14
CA LEU A 310 -8.77 -19.49 -17.02
C LEU A 310 -7.35 -18.99 -17.17
N ILE A 311 -6.78 -19.04 -18.39
CA ILE A 311 -5.40 -18.59 -18.64
C ILE A 311 -5.24 -17.09 -18.40
N TYR A 312 -6.08 -16.24 -19.00
CA TYR A 312 -5.91 -14.80 -18.81
C TYR A 312 -6.33 -14.34 -17.41
N SER A 313 -7.31 -15.03 -16.78
CA SER A 313 -7.71 -14.76 -15.40
C SER A 313 -6.59 -15.13 -14.41
N ALA A 314 -5.99 -16.31 -14.54
CA ALA A 314 -4.86 -16.72 -13.74
C ALA A 314 -3.71 -15.70 -13.80
N TRP A 315 -3.37 -15.27 -15.03
CA TRP A 315 -2.37 -14.23 -15.20
C TRP A 315 -2.74 -12.91 -14.54
N HIS A 316 -3.96 -12.42 -14.72
CA HIS A 316 -4.43 -11.15 -14.17
C HIS A 316 -4.48 -11.15 -12.63
N PHE A 317 -4.99 -12.22 -12.04
CA PHE A 317 -5.02 -12.38 -10.58
C PHE A 317 -3.61 -12.42 -10.00
N GLY A 318 -2.71 -13.17 -10.62
CA GLY A 318 -1.31 -13.21 -10.23
C GLY A 318 -0.62 -11.85 -10.39
N GLN A 319 -0.88 -11.14 -11.50
CA GLN A 319 -0.32 -9.80 -11.75
C GLN A 319 -0.76 -8.80 -10.67
N THR A 320 -2.02 -8.84 -10.25
CA THR A 320 -2.55 -7.98 -9.18
C THR A 320 -1.84 -8.23 -7.87
N GLU A 321 -1.66 -9.49 -7.48
CA GLU A 321 -0.97 -9.88 -6.25
C GLU A 321 0.51 -9.45 -6.28
N ILE A 322 1.22 -9.75 -7.35
CA ILE A 322 2.66 -9.46 -7.46
C ILE A 322 2.93 -7.96 -7.42
N ASN A 323 2.11 -7.14 -8.11
CA ASN A 323 2.22 -5.69 -8.04
C ASN A 323 1.95 -5.15 -6.63
N ASN A 324 0.98 -5.74 -5.89
CA ASN A 324 0.74 -5.39 -4.48
C ASN A 324 1.98 -5.66 -3.60
N TRP A 325 2.76 -6.69 -3.92
CA TRP A 325 3.96 -7.09 -3.18
C TRP A 325 5.25 -6.49 -3.72
N LYS A 326 5.18 -5.72 -4.82
CA LYS A 326 6.33 -5.13 -5.49
C LYS A 326 7.38 -6.19 -5.89
N ILE A 327 6.93 -7.29 -6.42
CA ILE A 327 7.77 -8.32 -7.01
C ILE A 327 7.73 -8.11 -8.53
N ASP A 328 8.89 -7.94 -9.15
CA ASP A 328 9.01 -7.76 -10.60
C ASP A 328 9.31 -9.09 -11.28
N SER A 329 8.27 -9.89 -11.52
CA SER A 329 8.39 -11.18 -12.21
C SER A 329 7.06 -11.66 -12.79
N ASN A 330 6.92 -11.58 -14.10
CA ASN A 330 5.74 -12.10 -14.80
C ASN A 330 5.59 -13.63 -14.65
N ALA A 331 6.70 -14.37 -14.58
CA ALA A 331 6.67 -15.81 -14.39
C ALA A 331 6.02 -16.19 -13.05
N ILE A 332 6.37 -15.47 -11.97
CA ILE A 332 5.77 -15.70 -10.65
C ILE A 332 4.29 -15.29 -10.66
N ALA A 333 3.91 -14.24 -11.40
CA ALA A 333 2.51 -13.85 -11.56
C ALA A 333 1.67 -14.98 -12.18
N ILE A 334 2.12 -15.50 -13.33
CA ILE A 334 1.43 -16.61 -14.00
C ILE A 334 1.34 -17.83 -13.08
N LEU A 335 2.45 -18.18 -12.45
CA LEU A 335 2.55 -19.37 -11.63
C LEU A 335 1.66 -19.27 -10.38
N TRP A 336 1.65 -18.10 -9.70
CA TRP A 336 0.77 -17.83 -8.58
C TRP A 336 -0.70 -18.01 -8.95
N GLY A 337 -1.16 -17.32 -10.00
CA GLY A 337 -2.56 -17.41 -10.42
C GLY A 337 -2.98 -18.78 -10.92
N THR A 338 -2.11 -19.47 -11.69
CA THR A 338 -2.39 -20.83 -12.16
C THR A 338 -2.52 -21.82 -11.01
N VAL A 339 -1.58 -21.79 -10.07
CA VAL A 339 -1.62 -22.70 -8.91
C VAL A 339 -2.86 -22.42 -8.05
N LEU A 340 -3.17 -21.13 -7.82
CA LEU A 340 -4.32 -20.75 -7.00
C LEU A 340 -5.64 -21.19 -7.61
N PHE A 341 -5.88 -20.97 -8.91
CA PHE A 341 -7.09 -21.44 -9.59
C PHE A 341 -7.14 -22.96 -9.67
N SER A 342 -6.02 -23.63 -9.98
CA SER A 342 -5.97 -25.08 -10.01
C SER A 342 -6.27 -25.68 -8.65
N SER A 343 -5.72 -25.14 -7.55
CA SER A 343 -6.03 -25.57 -6.19
C SER A 343 -7.52 -25.37 -5.88
N LEU A 344 -8.07 -24.18 -6.18
CA LEU A 344 -9.49 -23.88 -5.92
C LEU A 344 -10.42 -24.87 -6.61
N PHE A 345 -10.20 -25.10 -7.91
CA PHE A 345 -11.10 -25.99 -8.68
C PHE A 345 -10.91 -27.48 -8.33
N LEU A 346 -9.69 -27.89 -7.94
CA LEU A 346 -9.47 -29.27 -7.48
C LEU A 346 -10.03 -29.51 -6.08
N ILE A 347 -9.92 -28.55 -5.17
CA ILE A 347 -10.49 -28.65 -3.84
C ILE A 347 -12.02 -28.78 -3.92
N HIS A 348 -12.67 -28.05 -4.85
CA HIS A 348 -14.12 -28.02 -5.04
C HIS A 348 -14.55 -28.72 -6.34
N PHE A 349 -13.88 -29.82 -6.70
CA PHE A 349 -14.01 -30.45 -8.01
C PHE A 349 -15.44 -30.92 -8.32
N GLU A 350 -16.20 -31.40 -7.34
CA GLU A 350 -17.59 -31.84 -7.55
C GLU A 350 -18.49 -30.68 -7.99
N GLU A 351 -18.43 -29.54 -7.33
CA GLU A 351 -19.23 -28.36 -7.72
C GLU A 351 -18.73 -27.79 -9.05
N PHE A 352 -17.43 -27.72 -9.23
CA PHE A 352 -16.82 -27.24 -10.48
C PHE A 352 -17.26 -28.10 -11.67
N SER A 353 -17.25 -29.42 -11.55
CA SER A 353 -17.69 -30.33 -12.60
C SER A 353 -19.18 -30.19 -12.94
N LYS A 354 -20.05 -29.96 -11.93
CA LYS A 354 -21.47 -29.65 -12.16
C LYS A 354 -21.68 -28.38 -12.97
N ILE A 355 -20.94 -27.31 -12.62
CA ILE A 355 -20.98 -26.03 -13.39
C ILE A 355 -20.56 -26.27 -14.83
N LEU A 356 -19.48 -27.03 -15.07
CA LEU A 356 -19.01 -27.35 -16.40
C LEU A 356 -20.01 -28.17 -17.23
N LEU A 357 -20.70 -29.11 -16.59
CA LEU A 357 -21.77 -29.90 -17.24
C LEU A 357 -22.93 -29.00 -17.70
N ILE A 358 -23.36 -28.01 -16.88
CA ILE A 358 -24.37 -27.02 -17.27
C ILE A 358 -23.90 -26.20 -18.49
N MET A 359 -22.61 -25.97 -18.64
CA MET A 359 -22.00 -25.29 -19.79
C MET A 359 -21.74 -26.21 -20.99
N ASN A 360 -22.22 -27.45 -20.96
CA ASN A 360 -22.00 -28.50 -21.97
C ASN A 360 -20.50 -28.88 -22.13
N ILE A 361 -19.69 -28.72 -21.06
CA ILE A 361 -18.29 -29.10 -21.01
C ILE A 361 -18.18 -30.43 -20.25
N LYS A 362 -17.73 -31.47 -20.94
CA LYS A 362 -17.49 -32.77 -20.32
C LYS A 362 -16.09 -32.80 -19.71
N VAL A 363 -16.01 -33.13 -18.43
CA VAL A 363 -14.75 -33.33 -17.73
C VAL A 363 -14.47 -34.82 -17.63
N PRO A 364 -13.30 -35.29 -18.08
CA PRO A 364 -12.93 -36.71 -17.89
C PRO A 364 -12.79 -36.99 -16.39
N VAL A 365 -13.50 -37.97 -15.90
CA VAL A 365 -13.37 -38.42 -14.51
C VAL A 365 -12.12 -39.30 -14.41
N VAL A 366 -11.12 -38.84 -13.73
CA VAL A 366 -9.91 -39.58 -13.40
C VAL A 366 -9.99 -39.99 -11.95
N ASN A 367 -9.70 -41.24 -11.65
CA ASN A 367 -9.78 -41.79 -10.29
C ASN A 367 -8.56 -41.37 -9.47
N PHE A 368 -8.61 -40.16 -8.91
CA PHE A 368 -7.63 -39.69 -7.92
C PHE A 368 -8.30 -38.76 -6.88
N ASN A 369 -7.64 -38.53 -5.78
CA ASN A 369 -8.15 -37.64 -4.73
C ASN A 369 -7.90 -36.17 -5.13
N TYR A 370 -8.89 -35.55 -5.77
CA TYR A 370 -8.82 -34.16 -6.24
C TYR A 370 -8.51 -33.18 -5.12
N VAL A 371 -9.15 -33.34 -3.95
CA VAL A 371 -8.95 -32.47 -2.78
C VAL A 371 -7.51 -32.55 -2.29
N LEU A 372 -6.96 -33.76 -2.21
CA LEU A 372 -5.54 -33.94 -1.80
C LEU A 372 -4.60 -33.24 -2.77
N VAL A 373 -4.79 -33.43 -4.08
CA VAL A 373 -3.94 -32.79 -5.10
C VAL A 373 -4.08 -31.28 -5.05
N GLY A 374 -5.29 -30.73 -4.91
CA GLY A 374 -5.53 -29.30 -4.76
C GLY A 374 -4.80 -28.70 -3.55
N ASN A 375 -4.85 -29.40 -2.42
CA ASN A 375 -4.11 -28.97 -1.21
C ASN A 375 -2.59 -29.09 -1.37
N LEU A 376 -2.08 -30.13 -2.05
CA LEU A 376 -0.64 -30.25 -2.32
C LEU A 376 -0.11 -29.13 -3.22
N LEU A 377 -0.89 -28.66 -4.19
CA LEU A 377 -0.50 -27.53 -5.02
C LEU A 377 -0.27 -26.24 -4.20
N LEU A 378 -0.95 -26.07 -3.06
CA LEU A 378 -0.76 -24.92 -2.16
C LEU A 378 0.60 -24.88 -1.47
N ILE A 379 1.37 -25.99 -1.50
CA ILE A 379 2.77 -26.01 -1.01
C ILE A 379 3.62 -24.99 -1.79
N PHE A 380 3.38 -24.83 -3.08
CA PHE A 380 4.15 -23.90 -3.90
C PHE A 380 3.97 -22.43 -3.48
N PRO A 381 2.74 -21.84 -3.41
CA PRO A 381 2.55 -20.48 -2.92
C PRO A 381 2.96 -20.33 -1.45
N PHE A 382 2.88 -21.39 -0.63
CA PHE A 382 3.42 -21.39 0.74
C PHE A 382 4.94 -21.16 0.74
N LEU A 383 5.70 -21.91 -0.08
CA LEU A 383 7.15 -21.75 -0.20
C LEU A 383 7.53 -20.37 -0.76
N LEU A 384 6.79 -19.85 -1.74
CA LEU A 384 6.97 -18.49 -2.25
C LEU A 384 6.74 -17.45 -1.16
N ALA A 385 5.70 -17.62 -0.33
CA ALA A 385 5.41 -16.73 0.78
C ALA A 385 6.55 -16.67 1.80
N ILE A 386 7.18 -17.79 2.10
CA ILE A 386 8.37 -17.87 2.97
C ILE A 386 9.56 -17.19 2.28
N TYR A 387 9.84 -17.54 1.04
CA TYR A 387 10.98 -16.98 0.29
C TYR A 387 10.94 -15.47 0.19
N TYR A 388 9.78 -14.90 -0.16
CA TYR A 388 9.57 -13.45 -0.26
C TYR A 388 9.20 -12.79 1.07
N GLN A 389 9.09 -13.55 2.17
CA GLN A 389 8.70 -13.08 3.51
C GLN A 389 7.36 -12.32 3.49
N LYS A 390 6.36 -12.86 2.78
CA LYS A 390 5.02 -12.26 2.63
C LYS A 390 4.00 -13.01 3.47
N ILE A 391 3.81 -12.54 4.70
CA ILE A 391 2.86 -13.16 5.66
C ILE A 391 1.42 -13.18 5.13
N GLU A 392 1.03 -12.22 4.31
CA GLU A 392 -0.31 -12.17 3.73
C GLU A 392 -0.57 -13.36 2.80
N TRP A 393 0.43 -13.81 2.07
CA TRP A 393 0.31 -15.00 1.23
C TRP A 393 0.14 -16.27 2.07
N LEU A 394 0.79 -16.35 3.23
CA LEU A 394 0.56 -17.47 4.16
C LEU A 394 -0.91 -17.49 4.62
N ILE A 395 -1.49 -16.33 4.89
CA ILE A 395 -2.90 -16.23 5.30
C ILE A 395 -3.83 -16.63 4.13
N ILE A 396 -3.51 -16.24 2.89
CA ILE A 396 -4.28 -16.65 1.71
C ILE A 396 -4.19 -18.17 1.50
N VAL A 397 -3.02 -18.77 1.64
CA VAL A 397 -2.85 -20.23 1.58
C VAL A 397 -3.67 -20.92 2.68
N ALA A 398 -3.62 -20.39 3.90
CA ALA A 398 -4.43 -20.90 5.00
C ALA A 398 -5.94 -20.79 4.73
N PHE A 399 -6.40 -19.68 4.12
CA PHE A 399 -7.79 -19.51 3.70
C PHE A 399 -8.22 -20.62 2.74
N PHE A 400 -7.43 -20.92 1.69
CA PHE A 400 -7.76 -21.99 0.75
C PHE A 400 -7.73 -23.39 1.40
N LEU A 401 -6.78 -23.64 2.31
CA LEU A 401 -6.75 -24.89 3.06
C LEU A 401 -7.99 -25.09 3.97
N LEU A 402 -8.46 -24.01 4.58
CA LEU A 402 -9.63 -24.04 5.46
C LEU A 402 -10.95 -24.07 4.70
N SER A 403 -10.98 -23.64 3.43
CA SER A 403 -12.19 -23.55 2.63
C SER A 403 -12.70 -24.90 2.08
N ASN A 404 -12.02 -26.00 2.36
CA ASN A 404 -12.44 -27.37 1.91
C ASN A 404 -13.89 -27.74 2.29
N LYS A 405 -14.45 -27.11 3.31
CA LYS A 405 -15.83 -27.35 3.79
C LYS A 405 -16.84 -26.39 3.19
N GLU A 406 -16.38 -25.38 2.50
CA GLU A 406 -17.22 -24.33 1.93
C GLU A 406 -17.60 -24.64 0.49
N SER A 407 -18.57 -23.88 -0.06
CA SER A 407 -18.87 -23.97 -1.49
C SER A 407 -17.82 -23.27 -2.35
N LEU A 408 -17.67 -23.73 -3.60
CA LEU A 408 -16.81 -23.08 -4.61
C LEU A 408 -17.17 -21.60 -4.78
N LEU A 409 -18.48 -21.31 -4.84
CA LEU A 409 -18.96 -19.94 -5.05
C LEU A 409 -18.60 -19.03 -3.88
N LEU A 410 -18.72 -19.50 -2.64
CA LEU A 410 -18.36 -18.73 -1.47
C LEU A 410 -16.84 -18.52 -1.41
N THR A 411 -16.06 -19.56 -1.58
CA THR A 411 -14.59 -19.48 -1.56
C THR A 411 -14.05 -18.55 -2.64
N PHE A 412 -14.48 -18.75 -3.88
CA PHE A 412 -14.07 -17.87 -4.99
C PHE A 412 -14.55 -16.45 -4.78
N GLY A 413 -15.80 -16.26 -4.38
CA GLY A 413 -16.40 -14.95 -4.19
C GLY A 413 -15.72 -14.13 -3.10
N LEU A 414 -15.42 -14.73 -1.94
CA LEU A 414 -14.68 -14.07 -0.86
C LEU A 414 -13.29 -13.65 -1.33
N TYR A 415 -12.54 -14.54 -1.99
CA TYR A 415 -11.22 -14.21 -2.52
C TYR A 415 -11.31 -13.12 -3.59
N PHE A 416 -12.23 -13.24 -4.54
CA PHE A 416 -12.43 -12.25 -5.61
C PHE A 416 -12.76 -10.86 -5.06
N ILE A 417 -13.70 -10.76 -4.13
CA ILE A 417 -14.19 -9.49 -3.59
C ILE A 417 -13.13 -8.87 -2.65
N PHE A 418 -12.75 -9.61 -1.61
CA PHE A 418 -11.99 -9.06 -0.48
C PHE A 418 -10.49 -9.06 -0.69
N GLN A 419 -9.97 -9.86 -1.62
CA GLN A 419 -8.55 -9.85 -1.97
C GLN A 419 -8.31 -9.21 -3.33
N HIS A 420 -8.68 -9.86 -4.41
CA HIS A 420 -8.35 -9.43 -5.78
C HIS A 420 -8.93 -8.05 -6.14
N SER A 421 -10.25 -7.89 -6.09
CA SER A 421 -10.92 -6.65 -6.52
C SER A 421 -10.58 -5.46 -5.62
N ARG A 422 -10.47 -5.70 -4.31
CA ARG A 422 -10.04 -4.69 -3.36
C ARG A 422 -8.62 -4.19 -3.64
N ILE A 423 -7.69 -5.08 -3.96
CA ILE A 423 -6.31 -4.71 -4.32
C ILE A 423 -6.31 -3.90 -5.61
N GLY A 424 -6.99 -4.36 -6.66
CA GLY A 424 -7.15 -3.62 -7.91
C GLY A 424 -7.72 -2.21 -7.69
N TRP A 425 -8.79 -2.10 -6.90
CA TRP A 425 -9.36 -0.82 -6.49
C TRP A 425 -8.36 0.10 -5.80
N MET A 426 -7.54 -0.43 -4.88
CA MET A 426 -6.53 0.35 -4.16
C MET A 426 -5.39 0.79 -5.08
N HIS A 427 -4.97 -0.03 -6.04
CA HIS A 427 -3.99 0.35 -7.06
C HIS A 427 -4.49 1.53 -7.90
N LEU A 428 -5.72 1.46 -8.42
CA LEU A 428 -6.36 2.55 -9.17
C LEU A 428 -6.51 3.81 -8.33
N LYS A 429 -7.02 3.69 -7.11
CA LYS A 429 -7.19 4.82 -6.19
C LYS A 429 -5.88 5.57 -5.93
N ASN A 430 -4.81 4.85 -5.65
CA ASN A 430 -3.51 5.44 -5.35
C ASN A 430 -2.94 6.19 -6.56
N LYS A 431 -3.13 5.65 -7.75
CA LYS A 431 -2.65 6.27 -8.98
C LYS A 431 -3.48 7.48 -9.40
N LEU A 432 -4.79 7.37 -9.36
CA LEU A 432 -5.73 8.43 -9.73
C LEU A 432 -5.79 9.54 -8.67
N LYS A 433 -5.29 9.27 -7.45
CA LYS A 433 -5.38 10.19 -6.29
C LYS A 433 -6.83 10.64 -6.00
N HIS A 434 -7.81 9.79 -6.30
CA HIS A 434 -9.23 10.06 -6.06
C HIS A 434 -9.66 9.55 -4.68
N SER A 435 -10.72 10.16 -4.09
CA SER A 435 -11.40 9.63 -2.92
C SER A 435 -12.21 8.38 -3.30
N HIS A 436 -12.52 7.52 -2.33
CA HIS A 436 -13.38 6.34 -2.55
C HIS A 436 -14.73 6.73 -3.14
N LEU A 437 -15.35 7.80 -2.64
CA LEU A 437 -16.64 8.28 -3.12
C LEU A 437 -16.58 8.73 -4.59
N LYS A 438 -15.53 9.44 -4.99
CA LYS A 438 -15.34 9.87 -6.38
C LYS A 438 -15.15 8.67 -7.31
N MET A 439 -14.37 7.68 -6.88
CA MET A 439 -14.19 6.44 -7.66
C MET A 439 -15.50 5.69 -7.82
N PHE A 440 -16.26 5.53 -6.74
CA PHE A 440 -17.56 4.86 -6.79
C PHE A 440 -18.55 5.57 -7.72
N LYS A 441 -18.63 6.91 -7.65
CA LYS A 441 -19.46 7.69 -8.58
C LYS A 441 -19.07 7.50 -10.04
N ASN A 442 -17.76 7.39 -10.32
CA ASN A 442 -17.28 7.16 -11.69
C ASN A 442 -17.55 5.72 -12.17
N ALA A 443 -17.54 4.74 -11.28
CA ALA A 443 -17.85 3.36 -11.59
C ALA A 443 -19.35 3.09 -11.78
N LEU A 444 -20.22 3.86 -11.11
CA LEU A 444 -21.65 3.60 -11.00
C LEU A 444 -22.38 3.43 -12.35
N PRO A 445 -22.19 4.27 -13.37
CA PRO A 445 -22.86 4.12 -14.67
C PRO A 445 -22.53 2.78 -15.34
N PHE A 446 -21.27 2.37 -15.28
CA PHE A 446 -20.81 1.11 -15.89
C PHE A 446 -21.26 -0.11 -15.08
N ASN A 447 -21.32 0.00 -13.74
CA ASN A 447 -21.89 -1.05 -12.88
C ASN A 447 -23.36 -1.29 -13.23
N ILE A 448 -24.15 -0.23 -13.31
CA ILE A 448 -25.57 -0.31 -13.67
C ILE A 448 -25.70 -0.92 -15.08
N GLY A 449 -24.88 -0.48 -16.03
CA GLY A 449 -24.87 -1.03 -17.38
C GLY A 449 -24.53 -2.53 -17.42
N ALA A 450 -23.52 -2.97 -16.67
CA ALA A 450 -23.15 -4.39 -16.60
C ALA A 450 -24.25 -5.26 -15.99
N ILE A 451 -24.86 -4.79 -14.88
CA ILE A 451 -25.97 -5.49 -14.23
C ILE A 451 -27.17 -5.55 -15.18
N PHE A 452 -27.49 -4.44 -15.84
CA PHE A 452 -28.61 -4.38 -16.79
C PHE A 452 -28.41 -5.34 -17.97
N LEU A 453 -27.22 -5.40 -18.56
CA LEU A 453 -26.90 -6.34 -19.63
C LEU A 453 -27.04 -7.79 -19.17
N TYR A 454 -26.60 -8.10 -17.96
CA TYR A 454 -26.74 -9.44 -17.41
C TYR A 454 -28.20 -9.82 -17.15
N LEU A 455 -29.01 -8.92 -16.60
CA LEU A 455 -30.46 -9.15 -16.39
C LEU A 455 -31.21 -9.31 -17.69
N ILE A 456 -30.86 -8.54 -18.73
CA ILE A 456 -31.45 -8.74 -20.09
C ILE A 456 -31.12 -10.13 -20.61
N ALA A 457 -29.87 -10.60 -20.45
CA ALA A 457 -29.49 -11.93 -20.90
C ALA A 457 -30.29 -13.04 -20.17
N ILE A 458 -30.44 -12.93 -18.84
CA ILE A 458 -31.26 -13.87 -18.06
C ILE A 458 -32.71 -13.89 -18.57
N TYR A 459 -33.32 -12.71 -18.76
CA TYR A 459 -34.69 -12.57 -19.22
C TYR A 459 -34.86 -13.10 -20.64
N TYR A 460 -33.99 -12.68 -21.57
CA TYR A 460 -34.10 -13.07 -22.98
C TYR A 460 -33.91 -14.56 -23.22
N PHE A 461 -32.96 -15.19 -22.52
CA PHE A 461 -32.69 -16.62 -22.63
C PHE A 461 -33.53 -17.48 -21.70
N ASN A 462 -34.45 -16.89 -20.90
CA ASN A 462 -35.29 -17.55 -19.92
C ASN A 462 -34.53 -18.59 -19.06
N LEU A 463 -33.42 -18.13 -18.46
CA LEU A 463 -32.49 -19.00 -17.76
C LEU A 463 -33.04 -19.43 -16.40
N ALA A 464 -33.09 -20.75 -16.16
CA ALA A 464 -33.30 -21.28 -14.81
C ALA A 464 -32.21 -20.83 -13.85
N PRO A 465 -32.47 -20.73 -12.53
CA PRO A 465 -31.48 -20.22 -11.55
C PRO A 465 -30.12 -20.89 -11.63
N GLU A 466 -30.05 -22.20 -11.76
CA GLU A 466 -28.78 -22.94 -11.89
C GLU A 466 -28.01 -22.60 -13.17
N LYS A 467 -28.74 -22.48 -14.30
CA LYS A 467 -28.14 -22.03 -15.55
C LYS A 467 -27.66 -20.60 -15.47
N SER A 468 -28.37 -19.73 -14.74
CA SER A 468 -27.96 -18.33 -14.56
C SER A 468 -26.57 -18.20 -13.93
N ILE A 469 -26.16 -19.08 -13.01
CA ILE A 469 -24.80 -19.09 -12.43
C ILE A 469 -23.77 -19.44 -13.49
N ALA A 470 -24.00 -20.48 -14.28
CA ALA A 470 -23.06 -20.87 -15.34
C ALA A 470 -22.90 -19.73 -16.38
N TYR A 471 -24.02 -19.13 -16.81
CA TYR A 471 -23.99 -18.00 -17.73
C TYR A 471 -23.41 -16.73 -17.12
N PHE A 472 -23.49 -16.57 -15.79
CA PHE A 472 -22.76 -15.49 -15.10
C PHE A 472 -21.24 -15.62 -15.30
N PHE A 473 -20.69 -16.83 -15.25
CA PHE A 473 -19.25 -17.03 -15.55
C PHE A 473 -18.91 -16.72 -17.00
N VAL A 474 -19.79 -17.07 -17.96
CA VAL A 474 -19.61 -16.67 -19.37
C VAL A 474 -19.62 -15.15 -19.53
N PHE A 475 -20.58 -14.47 -18.90
CA PHE A 475 -20.66 -13.01 -18.90
C PHE A 475 -19.44 -12.39 -18.23
N LEU A 476 -19.02 -12.92 -17.08
CA LEU A 476 -17.83 -12.46 -16.36
C LEU A 476 -16.59 -12.62 -17.22
N SER A 477 -16.45 -13.73 -17.96
CA SER A 477 -15.33 -13.93 -18.88
C SER A 477 -15.32 -12.88 -20.00
N ALA A 478 -16.46 -12.58 -20.59
CA ALA A 478 -16.55 -11.60 -21.66
C ALA A 478 -16.18 -10.19 -21.19
N ILE A 479 -16.70 -9.75 -20.02
CA ILE A 479 -16.41 -8.40 -19.48
C ILE A 479 -15.00 -8.28 -18.89
N SER A 480 -14.44 -9.37 -18.35
CA SER A 480 -13.11 -9.34 -17.76
C SER A 480 -11.98 -9.33 -18.82
N PHE A 481 -12.20 -9.77 -20.02
CA PHE A 481 -11.17 -9.77 -21.05
C PHE A 481 -10.64 -8.36 -21.39
N PRO A 482 -11.48 -7.38 -21.77
CA PRO A 482 -11.01 -6.00 -21.96
C PRO A 482 -10.46 -5.38 -20.66
N HIS A 483 -11.03 -5.73 -19.49
CA HIS A 483 -10.50 -5.32 -18.20
C HIS A 483 -9.05 -5.76 -17.99
N VAL A 484 -8.74 -7.02 -18.25
CA VAL A 484 -7.39 -7.57 -18.11
C VAL A 484 -6.40 -6.84 -19.01
N ILE A 485 -6.80 -6.50 -20.24
CA ILE A 485 -5.99 -5.72 -21.17
C ILE A 485 -5.73 -4.31 -20.59
N CYS A 486 -6.76 -3.62 -20.10
CA CYS A 486 -6.65 -2.31 -19.47
C CYS A 486 -5.70 -2.33 -18.27
N MET A 487 -5.86 -3.30 -17.37
CA MET A 487 -5.01 -3.44 -16.19
C MET A 487 -3.57 -3.85 -16.52
N HIS A 488 -3.35 -4.65 -17.57
CA HIS A 488 -1.99 -4.97 -18.02
C HIS A 488 -1.22 -3.70 -18.42
N PHE A 489 -1.81 -2.86 -19.26
CA PHE A 489 -1.18 -1.60 -19.66
C PHE A 489 -1.03 -0.63 -18.50
N PHE A 490 -2.01 -0.59 -17.59
CA PHE A 490 -1.94 0.20 -16.37
C PHE A 490 -0.72 -0.19 -15.52
N TYR A 491 -0.48 -1.47 -15.29
CA TYR A 491 0.67 -1.94 -14.52
C TYR A 491 1.99 -1.71 -15.26
N LYS A 492 2.06 -1.99 -16.57
CA LYS A 492 3.26 -1.76 -17.37
C LYS A 492 3.71 -0.29 -17.37
N LYS A 493 2.78 0.65 -17.50
CA LYS A 493 3.08 2.09 -17.44
C LYS A 493 3.59 2.53 -16.06
N ASN A 494 3.28 1.79 -15.01
CA ASN A 494 3.65 2.11 -13.64
C ASN A 494 4.92 1.40 -13.14
N SER A 495 5.38 0.36 -13.82
CA SER A 495 6.64 -0.33 -13.52
C SER A 495 7.89 0.39 -14.05
N ILE A 496 7.72 1.36 -14.96
CA ILE A 496 8.81 2.11 -15.60
C ILE A 496 9.24 3.36 -14.79
N LYS A 497 8.70 3.56 -13.58
CA LYS A 497 9.09 4.62 -12.66
C LYS A 497 9.58 4.02 -11.33
#